data_6a4e8116bee9bfdeb89e9eb311255a7e
#
_entry.id   6a4e8116bee9bfdeb89e9eb311255a7e
#
_cell.length_a   1.000
_cell.length_b   1.000
_cell.length_c   1.000
_cell.angle_alpha   90.00
_cell.angle_beta   90.00
_cell.angle_gamma   90.00
#
_symmetry.space_group_name_H-M   'P 1'
#
loop_
_entity.id
_entity.type
_entity.pdbx_description
1 polymer ?
#
loop_
_entity_poly.entity_id
_entity_poly.type
_entity_poly.pdbx_seq_one_letter_code
_entity_poly.pdbx_strand_id
1 'polypeptide(L)'
;TTRKAVDIVKSLVEKVKRNHPLVPIQVPITKKALVIGGGIAGIQASLDIANCGHQVILVEKEPSIGGHMSQLSETFPTLDCSQCILTPRMVEVAQHPNITLYTYAELEHVEGFIGNFKASIRLKAKSIDEKLCTGCGLCTTKCPNKKIPSEFNAGLGMRTAIYVPFPQAVPNKPVIDKEHCTHYRNGKCGVCEKLCPTGAIRFGQEDRIITEEVGAIVVT
;
A
#
# COMPACT_ATOMS: atom_id res chain seq x y z
N THR A 1 -62.47 -4.81 -10.77
CA THR A 1 -61.16 -4.17 -10.49
C THR A 1 -61.13 -3.53 -9.10
N THR A 2 -62.14 -2.73 -8.71
CA THR A 2 -62.20 -2.02 -7.40
C THR A 2 -62.22 -3.00 -6.22
N ARG A 3 -62.99 -4.07 -6.31
CA ARG A 3 -63.10 -5.10 -5.26
C ARG A 3 -61.73 -5.77 -5.01
N LYS A 4 -60.99 -6.13 -6.07
CA LYS A 4 -59.65 -6.70 -5.97
C LYS A 4 -58.66 -5.73 -5.31
N ALA A 5 -58.75 -4.44 -5.63
CA ALA A 5 -57.88 -3.42 -5.00
C ALA A 5 -58.17 -3.29 -3.50
N VAL A 6 -59.45 -3.30 -3.09
CA VAL A 6 -59.83 -3.30 -1.67
C VAL A 6 -59.32 -4.53 -0.93
N ASP A 7 -59.43 -5.72 -1.55
CA ASP A 7 -58.93 -6.96 -0.93
C ASP A 7 -57.40 -6.96 -0.77
N ILE A 8 -56.69 -6.41 -1.75
CA ILE A 8 -55.20 -6.26 -1.65
C ILE A 8 -54.85 -5.30 -0.51
N VAL A 9 -55.50 -4.14 -0.40
CA VAL A 9 -55.28 -3.17 0.67
C VAL A 9 -55.56 -3.81 2.05
N LYS A 10 -56.69 -4.52 2.20
CA LYS A 10 -56.98 -5.24 3.45
C LYS A 10 -55.93 -6.25 3.82
N SER A 11 -55.45 -7.04 2.86
CA SER A 11 -54.39 -8.03 3.07
C SER A 11 -53.07 -7.38 3.49
N LEU A 12 -52.72 -6.25 2.87
CA LEU A 12 -51.51 -5.48 3.24
C LEU A 12 -51.62 -4.91 4.66
N VAL A 13 -52.78 -4.35 5.03
CA VAL A 13 -53.01 -3.83 6.38
C VAL A 13 -52.90 -4.93 7.42
N GLU A 14 -53.50 -6.10 7.19
CA GLU A 14 -53.36 -7.23 8.12
C GLU A 14 -51.93 -7.77 8.21
N LYS A 15 -51.18 -7.74 7.11
CA LYS A 15 -49.78 -8.09 7.12
C LYS A 15 -48.94 -7.10 7.98
N VAL A 16 -49.15 -5.79 7.78
CA VAL A 16 -48.43 -4.75 8.54
C VAL A 16 -48.76 -4.80 10.02
N LYS A 17 -50.02 -5.06 10.41
CA LYS A 17 -50.42 -5.23 11.83
C LYS A 17 -49.68 -6.37 12.52
N ARG A 18 -49.27 -7.39 11.78
CA ARG A 18 -48.56 -8.57 12.31
C ARG A 18 -47.04 -8.47 12.19
N ASN A 19 -46.53 -7.42 11.54
CA ASN A 19 -45.10 -7.19 11.45
C ASN A 19 -44.58 -6.71 12.82
N HIS A 20 -43.49 -7.32 13.26
CA HIS A 20 -42.72 -6.82 14.37
C HIS A 20 -41.65 -5.84 13.85
N PRO A 21 -41.44 -4.71 14.53
CA PRO A 21 -40.35 -3.81 14.16
C PRO A 21 -39.01 -4.53 14.27
N LEU A 22 -38.13 -4.32 13.30
CA LEU A 22 -36.79 -4.83 13.36
C LEU A 22 -36.05 -4.12 14.49
N VAL A 23 -35.43 -4.90 15.36
CA VAL A 23 -34.57 -4.37 16.40
C VAL A 23 -33.20 -4.12 15.78
N PRO A 24 -32.67 -2.90 15.78
CA PRO A 24 -31.35 -2.63 15.24
C PRO A 24 -30.28 -3.38 16.05
N ILE A 25 -29.44 -4.11 15.36
CA ILE A 25 -28.28 -4.77 15.96
C ILE A 25 -27.17 -3.71 16.05
N GLN A 26 -26.67 -3.46 17.27
CA GLN A 26 -25.53 -2.61 17.51
C GLN A 26 -24.29 -3.49 17.62
N VAL A 27 -23.30 -3.24 16.76
CA VAL A 27 -22.02 -3.95 16.78
C VAL A 27 -20.93 -2.90 16.99
N PRO A 28 -19.99 -3.12 17.92
CA PRO A 28 -18.82 -2.24 18.03
C PRO A 28 -18.03 -2.28 16.74
N ILE A 29 -17.47 -1.13 16.33
CA ILE A 29 -16.67 -1.02 15.11
C ILE A 29 -15.24 -0.66 15.45
N THR A 30 -14.30 -1.24 14.70
CA THR A 30 -12.88 -0.90 14.76
C THR A 30 -12.64 0.43 14.04
N LYS A 31 -12.18 1.46 14.76
CA LYS A 31 -11.92 2.81 14.21
C LYS A 31 -10.56 2.89 13.53
N LYS A 32 -10.28 2.00 12.61
CA LYS A 32 -9.06 1.94 11.81
C LYS A 32 -9.44 1.58 10.37
N ALA A 33 -8.85 2.23 9.38
CA ALA A 33 -9.07 1.94 7.96
C ALA A 33 -7.86 1.27 7.34
N LEU A 34 -8.09 0.34 6.42
CA LEU A 34 -7.08 -0.22 5.52
C LEU A 34 -7.27 0.41 4.14
N VAL A 35 -6.23 1.02 3.61
CA VAL A 35 -6.19 1.54 2.24
C VAL A 35 -5.23 0.67 1.44
N ILE A 36 -5.69 0.13 0.31
CA ILE A 36 -4.93 -0.76 -0.56
C ILE A 36 -4.63 -0.01 -1.85
N GLY A 37 -3.33 0.21 -2.09
CA GLY A 37 -2.81 0.98 -3.22
C GLY A 37 -2.27 2.34 -2.76
N GLY A 38 -0.96 2.58 -3.01
CA GLY A 38 -0.24 3.80 -2.66
C GLY A 38 -0.13 4.79 -3.83
N GLY A 39 -1.08 4.73 -4.79
CA GLY A 39 -1.24 5.76 -5.82
C GLY A 39 -1.80 7.06 -5.26
N ILE A 40 -1.98 8.09 -6.12
CA ILE A 40 -2.46 9.41 -5.67
C ILE A 40 -3.82 9.33 -4.96
N ALA A 41 -4.73 8.45 -5.40
CA ALA A 41 -6.04 8.25 -4.78
C ALA A 41 -5.91 7.66 -3.37
N GLY A 42 -5.07 6.63 -3.19
CA GLY A 42 -4.84 6.02 -1.88
C GLY A 42 -4.08 6.93 -0.93
N ILE A 43 -3.12 7.69 -1.43
CA ILE A 43 -2.42 8.75 -0.69
C ILE A 43 -3.43 9.76 -0.15
N GLN A 44 -4.28 10.32 -1.02
CA GLN A 44 -5.27 11.32 -0.63
C GLN A 44 -6.31 10.74 0.35
N ALA A 45 -6.86 9.56 0.06
CA ALA A 45 -7.81 8.90 0.96
C ALA A 45 -7.20 8.64 2.34
N SER A 46 -5.93 8.21 2.39
CA SER A 46 -5.23 7.98 3.66
C SER A 46 -5.06 9.26 4.46
N LEU A 47 -4.69 10.36 3.82
CA LEU A 47 -4.54 11.66 4.46
C LEU A 47 -5.88 12.19 4.98
N ASP A 48 -6.93 12.11 4.18
CA ASP A 48 -8.27 12.59 4.56
C ASP A 48 -8.81 11.84 5.78
N ILE A 49 -8.71 10.50 5.78
CA ILE A 49 -9.14 9.66 6.90
C ILE A 49 -8.28 9.95 8.15
N ALA A 50 -6.97 10.08 7.99
CA ALA A 50 -6.05 10.33 9.09
C ALA A 50 -6.22 11.72 9.70
N ASN A 51 -6.49 12.75 8.87
CA ASN A 51 -6.80 14.11 9.29
C ASN A 51 -8.14 14.21 10.04
N CYS A 52 -9.09 13.29 9.78
CA CYS A 52 -10.30 13.12 10.58
C CYS A 52 -10.05 12.45 11.94
N GLY A 53 -8.80 12.13 12.30
CA GLY A 53 -8.42 11.54 13.58
C GLY A 53 -8.50 10.02 13.63
N HIS A 54 -8.68 9.33 12.50
CA HIS A 54 -8.71 7.87 12.44
C HIS A 54 -7.35 7.28 12.08
N GLN A 55 -7.07 6.09 12.60
CA GLN A 55 -5.86 5.35 12.20
C GLN A 55 -6.04 4.75 10.81
N VAL A 56 -4.98 4.80 10.01
CA VAL A 56 -4.94 4.27 8.66
C VAL A 56 -3.75 3.35 8.49
N ILE A 57 -3.98 2.22 7.83
CA ILE A 57 -2.94 1.35 7.32
C ILE A 57 -2.96 1.51 5.80
N LEU A 58 -1.87 2.01 5.23
CA LEU A 58 -1.69 2.08 3.78
C LEU A 58 -0.76 0.97 3.31
N VAL A 59 -1.26 0.12 2.42
CA VAL A 59 -0.53 -1.02 1.85
C VAL A 59 -0.25 -0.77 0.39
N GLU A 60 1.04 -0.85 0.00
CA GLU A 60 1.49 -0.69 -1.39
C GLU A 60 2.36 -1.89 -1.80
N LYS A 61 2.04 -2.47 -2.96
CA LYS A 61 2.75 -3.63 -3.50
C LYS A 61 4.15 -3.31 -3.99
N GLU A 62 4.35 -2.09 -4.48
CA GLU A 62 5.63 -1.60 -4.96
C GLU A 62 6.53 -1.14 -3.79
N PRO A 63 7.85 -1.02 -4.00
CA PRO A 63 8.77 -0.56 -2.96
C PRO A 63 8.55 0.89 -2.51
N SER A 64 7.81 1.68 -3.27
CA SER A 64 7.48 3.09 -2.99
C SER A 64 6.03 3.37 -3.31
N ILE A 65 5.44 4.31 -2.58
CA ILE A 65 4.16 4.92 -2.96
C ILE A 65 4.36 5.91 -4.11
N GLY A 66 3.27 6.36 -4.74
CA GLY A 66 3.25 7.31 -5.85
C GLY A 66 2.52 6.80 -7.09
N GLY A 67 2.48 5.50 -7.30
CA GLY A 67 1.76 4.85 -8.41
C GLY A 67 2.15 5.42 -9.78
N HIS A 68 1.23 5.39 -10.73
CA HIS A 68 1.47 5.87 -12.09
C HIS A 68 1.74 7.38 -12.17
N MET A 69 1.23 8.17 -11.23
CA MET A 69 1.50 9.62 -11.22
C MET A 69 2.99 9.93 -11.08
N SER A 70 3.75 9.07 -10.37
CA SER A 70 5.20 9.23 -10.25
C SER A 70 5.97 9.02 -11.57
N GLN A 71 5.34 8.39 -12.56
CA GLN A 71 5.91 8.14 -13.89
C GLN A 71 5.61 9.24 -14.90
N LEU A 72 4.71 10.18 -14.56
CA LEU A 72 4.32 11.29 -15.43
C LEU A 72 5.26 12.47 -15.25
N SER A 73 5.54 13.21 -16.34
CA SER A 73 6.23 14.49 -16.29
C SER A 73 5.28 15.61 -15.84
N GLU A 74 4.08 15.62 -16.39
CA GLU A 74 3.05 16.63 -16.18
C GLU A 74 1.67 16.02 -16.01
N THR A 75 0.77 16.73 -15.34
CA THR A 75 -0.61 16.32 -15.12
C THR A 75 -1.56 17.07 -16.07
N PHE A 76 -2.51 16.37 -16.65
CA PHE A 76 -3.58 16.97 -17.44
C PHE A 76 -4.71 17.46 -16.50
N PRO A 77 -5.39 18.61 -16.77
CA PRO A 77 -5.24 19.51 -17.93
C PRO A 77 -4.30 20.69 -17.69
N THR A 78 -3.80 20.87 -16.48
CA THR A 78 -3.07 22.08 -16.04
C THR A 78 -1.61 22.06 -16.47
N LEU A 79 -1.09 20.91 -16.90
CA LEU A 79 0.32 20.69 -17.25
C LEU A 79 1.29 21.03 -16.11
N ASP A 80 0.83 20.83 -14.87
CA ASP A 80 1.66 20.99 -13.69
C ASP A 80 2.64 19.81 -13.57
N CYS A 81 3.81 20.08 -13.00
CA CYS A 81 4.80 19.06 -12.69
C CYS A 81 4.22 18.01 -11.71
N SER A 82 4.06 16.78 -12.17
CA SER A 82 3.45 15.71 -11.37
C SER A 82 4.21 15.40 -10.09
N GLN A 83 5.55 15.39 -10.15
CA GLN A 83 6.39 15.17 -8.96
C GLN A 83 6.32 16.31 -7.95
N CYS A 84 6.13 17.55 -8.43
CA CYS A 84 6.01 18.73 -7.57
C CYS A 84 4.71 18.68 -6.72
N ILE A 85 3.66 18.07 -7.24
CA ILE A 85 2.39 17.86 -6.53
C ILE A 85 2.46 16.60 -5.66
N LEU A 86 2.97 15.50 -6.21
CA LEU A 86 2.93 14.18 -5.60
C LEU A 86 3.90 14.04 -4.42
N THR A 87 5.15 14.53 -4.57
CA THR A 87 6.20 14.33 -3.56
C THR A 87 5.83 14.89 -2.18
N PRO A 88 5.29 16.10 -2.04
CA PRO A 88 4.83 16.59 -0.74
C PRO A 88 3.79 15.69 -0.09
N ARG A 89 2.84 15.17 -0.88
CA ARG A 89 1.80 14.27 -0.37
C ARG A 89 2.35 12.92 0.09
N MET A 90 3.32 12.35 -0.65
CA MET A 90 4.01 11.13 -0.23
C MET A 90 4.76 11.32 1.10
N VAL A 91 5.44 12.46 1.25
CA VAL A 91 6.16 12.80 2.49
C VAL A 91 5.18 12.99 3.65
N GLU A 92 4.06 13.68 3.41
CA GLU A 92 2.99 13.88 4.39
C GLU A 92 2.46 12.54 4.92
N VAL A 93 2.16 11.59 4.01
CA VAL A 93 1.76 10.21 4.39
C VAL A 93 2.81 9.54 5.26
N ALA A 94 4.09 9.60 4.87
CA ALA A 94 5.16 8.92 5.58
C ALA A 94 5.43 9.50 6.98
N GLN A 95 5.08 10.76 7.21
CA GLN A 95 5.30 11.48 8.47
C GLN A 95 4.03 11.58 9.34
N HIS A 96 2.87 11.22 8.80
CA HIS A 96 1.61 11.40 9.52
C HIS A 96 1.49 10.42 10.70
N PRO A 97 1.22 10.89 11.94
CA PRO A 97 1.23 10.04 13.13
C PRO A 97 0.13 8.95 13.12
N ASN A 98 -0.98 9.18 12.41
CA ASN A 98 -2.09 8.25 12.31
C ASN A 98 -1.99 7.31 11.09
N ILE A 99 -0.93 7.38 10.28
CA ILE A 99 -0.75 6.52 9.11
C ILE A 99 0.38 5.53 9.36
N THR A 100 0.08 4.26 9.21
CA THR A 100 1.09 3.19 9.15
C THR A 100 1.26 2.79 7.69
N LEU A 101 2.44 3.07 7.12
CA LEU A 101 2.75 2.77 5.72
C LEU A 101 3.50 1.44 5.61
N TYR A 102 2.95 0.50 4.85
CA TYR A 102 3.60 -0.73 4.44
C TYR A 102 3.82 -0.72 2.93
N THR A 103 5.06 -0.57 2.49
CA THR A 103 5.47 -0.70 1.09
C THR A 103 6.13 -2.05 0.85
N TYR A 104 6.10 -2.52 -0.38
CA TYR A 104 6.52 -3.87 -0.78
C TYR A 104 5.71 -4.92 -0.02
N ALA A 105 4.39 -4.69 0.05
CA ALA A 105 3.46 -5.46 0.84
C ALA A 105 2.18 -5.74 0.06
N GLU A 106 1.58 -6.88 0.27
CA GLU A 106 0.36 -7.33 -0.42
C GLU A 106 -0.67 -7.85 0.58
N LEU A 107 -1.94 -7.53 0.33
CA LEU A 107 -3.05 -8.14 1.05
C LEU A 107 -3.23 -9.57 0.55
N GLU A 108 -3.18 -10.55 1.46
CA GLU A 108 -3.37 -11.96 1.12
C GLU A 108 -4.79 -12.45 1.38
N HIS A 109 -5.33 -12.06 2.52
CA HIS A 109 -6.62 -12.57 2.96
C HIS A 109 -7.35 -11.55 3.81
N VAL A 110 -8.68 -11.55 3.70
CA VAL A 110 -9.59 -10.75 4.55
C VAL A 110 -10.69 -11.66 5.05
N GLU A 111 -10.93 -11.61 6.33
CA GLU A 111 -12.07 -12.27 6.98
C GLU A 111 -12.81 -11.31 7.90
N GLY A 112 -13.99 -11.69 8.36
CA GLY A 112 -14.81 -10.87 9.25
C GLY A 112 -16.04 -10.29 8.56
N PHE A 113 -16.53 -9.17 9.08
CA PHE A 113 -17.74 -8.52 8.60
C PHE A 113 -17.60 -6.98 8.68
N ILE A 114 -18.54 -6.26 8.10
CA ILE A 114 -18.54 -4.78 8.05
C ILE A 114 -18.36 -4.21 9.46
N GLY A 115 -17.33 -3.38 9.61
CA GLY A 115 -16.95 -2.78 10.89
C GLY A 115 -15.85 -3.55 11.65
N ASN A 116 -15.58 -4.83 11.31
CA ASN A 116 -14.62 -5.68 12.01
C ASN A 116 -14.00 -6.71 11.05
N PHE A 117 -13.10 -6.26 10.21
CA PHE A 117 -12.31 -7.10 9.32
C PHE A 117 -10.97 -7.44 9.95
N LYS A 118 -10.48 -8.64 9.66
CA LYS A 118 -9.09 -9.06 9.91
C LYS A 118 -8.40 -9.21 8.57
N ALA A 119 -7.40 -8.38 8.33
CA ALA A 119 -6.62 -8.35 7.10
C ALA A 119 -5.25 -8.97 7.33
N SER A 120 -4.92 -10.01 6.59
CA SER A 120 -3.60 -10.64 6.57
C SER A 120 -2.77 -10.02 5.45
N ILE A 121 -1.69 -9.36 5.83
CA ILE A 121 -0.81 -8.60 4.93
C ILE A 121 0.55 -9.27 4.89
N ARG A 122 1.01 -9.65 3.71
CA ARG A 122 2.36 -10.14 3.48
C ARG A 122 3.31 -8.98 3.26
N LEU A 123 4.28 -8.82 4.12
CA LEU A 123 5.41 -7.91 3.96
C LEU A 123 6.53 -8.67 3.25
N LYS A 124 6.79 -8.34 2.01
CA LYS A 124 7.88 -8.96 1.22
C LYS A 124 9.24 -8.56 1.75
N ALA A 125 10.16 -9.49 1.74
CA ALA A 125 11.53 -9.25 2.18
C ALA A 125 12.27 -8.33 1.22
N LYS A 126 12.53 -7.10 1.65
CA LYS A 126 13.32 -6.10 0.91
C LYS A 126 14.80 -6.44 0.88
N SER A 127 15.23 -7.34 1.77
CA SER A 127 16.63 -7.68 2.06
C SER A 127 17.44 -6.50 2.58
N ILE A 128 16.76 -5.53 3.17
CA ILE A 128 17.30 -4.30 3.75
C ILE A 128 16.66 -4.07 5.11
N ASP A 129 17.47 -3.76 6.10
CA ASP A 129 17.00 -3.21 7.37
C ASP A 129 16.72 -1.72 7.20
N GLU A 130 15.45 -1.35 7.09
CA GLU A 130 15.04 0.03 6.83
C GLU A 130 15.40 0.99 7.96
N LYS A 131 15.54 0.49 9.20
CA LYS A 131 15.91 1.31 10.35
C LYS A 131 17.39 1.70 10.31
N LEU A 132 18.24 0.82 9.81
CA LEU A 132 19.67 1.05 9.66
C LEU A 132 20.03 1.76 8.35
N CYS A 133 19.21 1.61 7.32
CA CYS A 133 19.47 2.18 6.01
C CYS A 133 19.30 3.69 6.01
N THR A 134 20.33 4.44 5.62
CA THR A 134 20.30 5.91 5.48
C THR A 134 19.87 6.39 4.09
N GLY A 135 19.66 5.49 3.11
CA GLY A 135 19.35 5.88 1.74
C GLY A 135 20.51 6.47 0.94
N CYS A 136 21.76 6.22 1.35
CA CYS A 136 22.96 6.83 0.73
C CYS A 136 23.24 6.41 -0.73
N GLY A 137 22.58 5.37 -1.25
CA GLY A 137 22.71 4.93 -2.64
C GLY A 137 24.01 4.20 -3.03
N LEU A 138 24.96 4.01 -2.13
CA LEU A 138 26.24 3.33 -2.45
C LEU A 138 26.02 1.91 -2.98
N CYS A 139 25.07 1.17 -2.42
CA CYS A 139 24.75 -0.19 -2.84
C CYS A 139 24.18 -0.23 -4.26
N THR A 140 23.37 0.74 -4.66
CA THR A 140 22.79 0.82 -5.99
C THR A 140 23.82 1.18 -7.05
N THR A 141 24.68 2.16 -6.77
CA THR A 141 25.74 2.60 -7.71
C THR A 141 26.80 1.54 -7.97
N LYS A 142 27.15 0.74 -6.96
CA LYS A 142 28.23 -0.25 -7.01
C LYS A 142 27.77 -1.67 -7.33
N CYS A 143 26.47 -1.90 -7.49
CA CYS A 143 25.96 -3.20 -7.92
C CYS A 143 26.52 -3.59 -9.29
N PRO A 144 27.11 -4.78 -9.45
CA PRO A 144 27.65 -5.21 -10.74
C PRO A 144 26.56 -5.54 -11.77
N ASN A 145 25.37 -5.89 -11.32
CA ASN A 145 24.24 -6.27 -12.18
C ASN A 145 23.41 -5.03 -12.53
N LYS A 146 23.70 -4.43 -13.69
CA LYS A 146 23.18 -3.12 -14.11
C LYS A 146 22.31 -3.17 -15.39
N LYS A 147 22.03 -4.36 -15.90
CA LYS A 147 21.32 -4.54 -17.18
C LYS A 147 19.94 -5.17 -16.97
N ILE A 148 19.19 -4.67 -15.99
CA ILE A 148 17.83 -5.13 -15.72
C ILE A 148 16.89 -4.04 -16.22
N PRO A 149 15.92 -4.36 -17.11
CA PRO A 149 14.93 -3.37 -17.53
C PRO A 149 14.22 -2.75 -16.32
N SER A 150 14.09 -1.44 -16.30
CA SER A 150 13.43 -0.72 -15.23
C SER A 150 11.91 -0.74 -15.43
N GLU A 151 11.18 -1.32 -14.52
CA GLU A 151 9.72 -1.37 -14.53
C GLU A 151 9.14 0.05 -14.42
N PHE A 152 9.78 0.91 -13.64
CA PHE A 152 9.39 2.31 -13.49
C PHE A 152 9.39 3.06 -14.83
N ASN A 153 10.34 2.77 -15.69
CA ASN A 153 10.46 3.38 -17.01
C ASN A 153 9.86 2.50 -18.12
N ALA A 154 8.93 1.61 -17.81
CA ALA A 154 8.30 0.70 -18.78
C ALA A 154 9.33 -0.11 -19.62
N GLY A 155 10.48 -0.44 -19.02
CA GLY A 155 11.56 -1.17 -19.68
C GLY A 155 12.49 -0.33 -20.59
N LEU A 156 12.22 0.97 -20.77
CA LEU A 156 13.04 1.86 -21.60
C LEU A 156 14.38 2.22 -20.97
N GLY A 157 14.47 2.15 -19.64
CA GLY A 157 15.71 2.35 -18.90
C GLY A 157 16.22 1.07 -18.27
N MET A 158 17.45 1.12 -17.73
CA MET A 158 18.06 -0.01 -17.03
C MET A 158 18.23 0.32 -15.55
N ARG A 159 18.04 -0.67 -14.71
CA ARG A 159 18.29 -0.60 -13.26
C ARG A 159 19.27 -1.67 -12.78
N THR A 160 19.69 -1.54 -11.55
CA THR A 160 20.51 -2.53 -10.86
C THR A 160 19.65 -3.54 -10.11
N ALA A 161 20.24 -4.68 -9.70
CA ALA A 161 19.53 -5.69 -8.91
C ALA A 161 19.18 -5.21 -7.49
N ILE A 162 19.92 -4.25 -6.94
CA ILE A 162 19.52 -3.50 -5.75
C ILE A 162 19.20 -2.08 -6.18
N TYR A 163 17.98 -1.62 -5.97
CA TYR A 163 17.51 -0.38 -6.57
C TYR A 163 16.49 0.36 -5.70
N VAL A 164 16.37 1.65 -5.94
CA VAL A 164 15.26 2.49 -5.55
C VAL A 164 14.47 2.80 -6.81
N PRO A 165 13.14 2.70 -6.84
CA PRO A 165 12.37 2.84 -8.08
C PRO A 165 12.60 4.15 -8.82
N PHE A 166 12.63 5.27 -8.07
CA PHE A 166 12.88 6.61 -8.60
C PHE A 166 13.46 7.53 -7.50
N PRO A 167 14.10 8.66 -7.83
CA PRO A 167 14.82 9.47 -6.87
C PRO A 167 13.99 10.01 -5.69
N GLN A 168 12.71 10.33 -5.94
CA GLN A 168 11.78 10.87 -4.94
C GLN A 168 10.97 9.78 -4.22
N ALA A 169 11.38 8.52 -4.34
CA ALA A 169 10.67 7.39 -3.72
C ALA A 169 10.44 7.57 -2.21
N VAL A 170 9.27 7.18 -1.76
CA VAL A 170 8.91 7.17 -0.33
C VAL A 170 8.37 5.80 0.05
N PRO A 171 9.07 5.09 0.98
CA PRO A 171 10.35 5.45 1.59
C PRO A 171 11.51 5.42 0.57
N ASN A 172 12.50 6.29 0.72
CA ASN A 172 13.70 6.27 -0.10
C ASN A 172 14.69 5.19 0.42
N LYS A 173 14.29 3.95 0.27
CA LYS A 173 15.04 2.76 0.70
C LYS A 173 15.15 1.79 -0.47
N PRO A 174 16.34 1.23 -0.73
CA PRO A 174 16.50 0.26 -1.80
C PRO A 174 15.81 -1.07 -1.44
N VAL A 175 15.52 -1.84 -2.49
CA VAL A 175 15.11 -3.25 -2.39
C VAL A 175 16.02 -4.11 -3.26
N ILE A 176 16.15 -5.38 -2.94
CA ILE A 176 16.92 -6.33 -3.74
C ILE A 176 15.96 -7.20 -4.54
N ASP A 177 16.07 -7.11 -5.86
CA ASP A 177 15.45 -8.01 -6.80
C ASP A 177 16.15 -9.38 -6.71
N LYS A 178 15.49 -10.33 -6.06
CA LYS A 178 16.06 -11.65 -5.79
C LYS A 178 16.31 -12.46 -7.06
N GLU A 179 15.48 -12.28 -8.09
CA GLU A 179 15.59 -13.01 -9.36
C GLU A 179 16.85 -12.62 -10.14
N HIS A 180 17.19 -11.34 -10.13
CA HIS A 180 18.32 -10.80 -10.86
C HIS A 180 19.57 -10.59 -10.00
N CYS A 181 19.50 -10.80 -8.69
CA CYS A 181 20.63 -10.63 -7.81
C CYS A 181 21.60 -11.82 -7.89
N THR A 182 22.87 -11.56 -8.20
CA THR A 182 23.91 -12.60 -8.26
C THR A 182 24.12 -13.31 -6.92
N HIS A 183 23.91 -12.63 -5.78
CA HIS A 183 23.96 -13.27 -4.47
C HIS A 183 22.90 -14.36 -4.32
N TYR A 184 21.63 -14.03 -4.62
CA TYR A 184 20.52 -14.99 -4.52
C TYR A 184 20.61 -16.12 -5.54
N ARG A 185 21.19 -15.88 -6.71
CA ARG A 185 21.35 -16.89 -7.76
C ARG A 185 22.46 -17.91 -7.50
N ASN A 186 23.57 -17.50 -6.95
CA ASN A 186 24.77 -18.38 -6.84
C ASN A 186 25.64 -18.14 -5.60
N GLY A 187 25.26 -17.27 -4.67
CA GLY A 187 25.99 -16.98 -3.43
C GLY A 187 27.31 -16.23 -3.58
N LYS A 188 27.74 -15.88 -4.81
CA LYS A 188 29.10 -15.38 -5.06
C LYS A 188 29.27 -13.86 -4.99
N CYS A 189 28.21 -13.11 -4.73
CA CYS A 189 28.25 -11.65 -4.67
C CYS A 189 27.86 -11.14 -3.28
N GLY A 190 28.64 -10.22 -2.72
CA GLY A 190 28.38 -9.54 -1.44
C GLY A 190 28.80 -8.08 -1.50
N VAL A 191 28.87 -7.48 -2.69
CA VAL A 191 29.38 -6.11 -2.89
C VAL A 191 28.59 -5.08 -2.10
N CYS A 192 27.26 -5.11 -2.19
CA CYS A 192 26.39 -4.16 -1.50
C CYS A 192 26.50 -4.29 0.04
N GLU A 193 26.62 -5.51 0.55
CA GLU A 193 26.80 -5.78 1.98
C GLU A 193 28.13 -5.21 2.51
N LYS A 194 29.22 -5.48 1.79
CA LYS A 194 30.56 -5.00 2.17
C LYS A 194 30.70 -3.49 2.11
N LEU A 195 29.99 -2.84 1.22
CA LEU A 195 30.06 -1.39 1.02
C LEU A 195 29.03 -0.61 1.86
N CYS A 196 28.11 -1.28 2.53
CA CYS A 196 27.08 -0.62 3.32
C CYS A 196 27.67 -0.10 4.64
N PRO A 197 27.78 1.24 4.84
CA PRO A 197 28.45 1.79 6.02
C PRO A 197 27.67 1.51 7.33
N THR A 198 26.36 1.27 7.22
CA THR A 198 25.50 0.99 8.38
C THR A 198 25.17 -0.49 8.54
N GLY A 199 25.69 -1.35 7.65
CA GLY A 199 25.39 -2.78 7.66
C GLY A 199 23.90 -3.09 7.51
N ALA A 200 23.17 -2.31 6.72
CA ALA A 200 21.72 -2.47 6.55
C ALA A 200 21.30 -3.65 5.65
N ILE A 201 22.24 -4.28 4.93
CA ILE A 201 21.92 -5.39 4.02
C ILE A 201 21.64 -6.67 4.83
N ARG A 202 20.54 -7.35 4.50
CA ARG A 202 20.05 -8.56 5.18
C ARG A 202 19.59 -9.61 4.18
N PHE A 203 20.53 -10.33 3.57
CA PHE A 203 20.21 -11.38 2.58
C PHE A 203 19.32 -12.51 3.13
N GLY A 204 19.41 -12.83 4.42
CA GLY A 204 18.56 -13.84 5.05
C GLY A 204 17.17 -13.38 5.47
N GLN A 205 16.74 -12.18 5.03
CA GLN A 205 15.39 -11.69 5.35
C GLN A 205 14.34 -12.50 4.59
N GLU A 206 13.30 -12.94 5.29
CA GLU A 206 12.15 -13.66 4.75
C GLU A 206 10.89 -12.79 4.76
N ASP A 207 9.90 -13.17 3.95
CA ASP A 207 8.58 -12.56 3.94
C ASP A 207 7.91 -12.78 5.29
N ARG A 208 7.14 -11.82 5.74
CA ARG A 208 6.44 -11.88 7.02
C ARG A 208 4.97 -11.53 6.83
N ILE A 209 4.08 -12.37 7.36
CA ILE A 209 2.65 -12.08 7.41
C ILE A 209 2.34 -11.40 8.74
N ILE A 210 1.60 -10.31 8.65
CA ILE A 210 1.02 -9.59 9.79
C ILE A 210 -0.50 -9.60 9.65
N THR A 211 -1.20 -9.57 10.77
CA THR A 211 -2.66 -9.46 10.81
C THR A 211 -3.05 -8.16 11.46
N GLU A 212 -3.90 -7.39 10.78
CA GLU A 212 -4.41 -6.10 11.26
C GLU A 212 -5.94 -6.13 11.34
N GLU A 213 -6.47 -5.59 12.44
CA GLU A 213 -7.92 -5.43 12.62
C GLU A 213 -8.33 -4.04 12.14
N VAL A 214 -9.32 -3.99 11.24
CA VAL A 214 -9.78 -2.75 10.61
C VAL A 214 -11.30 -2.73 10.47
N GLY A 215 -11.92 -1.56 10.54
CA GLY A 215 -13.36 -1.41 10.39
C GLY A 215 -13.80 -1.15 8.95
N ALA A 216 -12.92 -0.61 8.11
CA ALA A 216 -13.20 -0.32 6.72
C ALA A 216 -12.00 -0.63 5.83
N ILE A 217 -12.29 -0.99 4.57
CA ILE A 217 -11.27 -1.25 3.55
C ILE A 217 -11.58 -0.38 2.35
N VAL A 218 -10.59 0.38 1.90
CA VAL A 218 -10.64 1.24 0.70
C VAL A 218 -9.67 0.66 -0.32
N VAL A 219 -10.14 0.41 -1.52
CA VAL A 219 -9.32 -0.11 -2.64
C VAL A 219 -9.17 1.00 -3.68
N THR A 220 -7.91 1.29 -4.09
CA THR A 220 -7.59 2.40 -4.99
C THR A 220 -6.67 1.99 -6.14
#